data_9fa3c997a02e50a34f74cd07db5b4493
#
_entry.id   9fa3c997a02e50a34f74cd07db5b4493
#
_cell.length_a   1.000
_cell.length_b   1.000
_cell.length_c   1.000
_cell.angle_alpha   90.00
_cell.angle_beta   90.00
_cell.angle_gamma   90.00
#
_symmetry.space_group_name_H-M   'P 1'
#
loop_
_entity.id
_entity.type
_entity.pdbx_description
1 polymer ?
#
loop_
_entity_poly.entity_id
_entity_poly.type
_entity_poly.pdbx_seq_one_letter_code
_entity_poly.pdbx_strand_id
1 'polypeptide(L)'
;VINLIESVVIVVLILMLAMGFKSGVIIGISLVVTVFGSFLFLLSAGGTMQRVSLAAFVLAMGMLVDNAIVIIDGILVDLKAGKPRMEAMTAIGRQTAMPLLGATLIAIIAFLPIYMSPDTAGVYTRDLFIVLAVSLLLSWVLALIHVPLMANRRLKSEMTTGETNARVYKGRVYAYLRAALYFGLSHRWSFVFAMVGLLGLSLWGYGYMKQGFFPDMVYNQLYMEYKSVSYTHLTLPTI
;
A
#
# COMPACT_ATOMS: atom_id res chain seq x y z
N VAL A 1 5.49 -13.99 10.92
CA VAL A 1 4.06 -14.23 10.78
C VAL A 1 3.27 -13.40 11.79
N ILE A 2 3.65 -13.41 13.09
CA ILE A 2 2.95 -12.66 14.15
C ILE A 2 2.85 -11.17 13.79
N ASN A 3 3.94 -10.54 13.42
CA ASN A 3 3.98 -9.12 13.02
C ASN A 3 3.06 -8.81 11.82
N LEU A 4 2.90 -9.75 10.89
CA LEU A 4 1.99 -9.59 9.75
C LEU A 4 0.53 -9.58 10.23
N ILE A 5 0.16 -10.52 11.11
CA ILE A 5 -1.20 -10.59 11.67
C ILE A 5 -1.50 -9.32 12.48
N GLU A 6 -0.56 -8.90 13.32
CA GLU A 6 -0.66 -7.68 14.11
C GLU A 6 -0.86 -6.45 13.21
N SER A 7 -0.08 -6.32 12.14
CA SER A 7 -0.22 -5.24 11.15
C SER A 7 -1.59 -5.26 10.48
N VAL A 8 -2.10 -6.43 10.07
CA VAL A 8 -3.44 -6.56 9.48
C VAL A 8 -4.52 -6.11 10.47
N VAL A 9 -4.42 -6.54 11.73
CA VAL A 9 -5.39 -6.17 12.77
C VAL A 9 -5.38 -4.67 13.00
N ILE A 10 -4.20 -4.05 13.13
CA ILE A 10 -4.06 -2.61 13.32
C ILE A 10 -4.67 -1.84 12.14
N VAL A 11 -4.36 -2.22 10.90
CA VAL A 11 -4.89 -1.56 9.70
C VAL A 11 -6.41 -1.68 9.65
N VAL A 12 -6.97 -2.87 9.92
CA VAL A 12 -8.43 -3.07 9.93
C VAL A 12 -9.10 -2.24 11.02
N LEU A 13 -8.51 -2.15 12.21
CA LEU A 13 -9.04 -1.30 13.30
C LEU A 13 -9.04 0.18 12.91
N ILE A 14 -7.96 0.67 12.32
CA ILE A 14 -7.87 2.06 11.85
C ILE A 14 -8.93 2.33 10.77
N LEU A 15 -9.13 1.40 9.83
CA LEU A 15 -10.16 1.52 8.80
C LEU A 15 -11.58 1.53 9.37
N MET A 16 -11.84 0.71 10.38
CA MET A 16 -13.14 0.72 11.08
C MET A 16 -13.40 2.06 11.77
N LEU A 17 -12.36 2.68 12.34
CA LEU A 17 -12.47 4.00 12.97
C LEU A 17 -12.63 5.13 11.95
N ALA A 18 -11.90 5.08 10.83
CA ALA A 18 -11.90 6.13 9.83
C ALA A 18 -13.15 6.12 8.93
N MET A 19 -13.56 4.94 8.44
CA MET A 19 -14.65 4.79 7.46
C MET A 19 -15.94 4.21 8.05
N GLY A 20 -15.95 3.95 9.34
CA GLY A 20 -17.06 3.32 10.05
C GLY A 20 -17.03 1.79 9.96
N PHE A 21 -17.74 1.15 10.90
CA PHE A 21 -17.69 -0.29 11.11
C PHE A 21 -18.07 -1.11 9.87
N LYS A 22 -19.16 -0.75 9.18
CA LYS A 22 -19.66 -1.51 8.02
C LYS A 22 -18.69 -1.49 6.85
N SER A 23 -18.15 -0.31 6.50
CA SER A 23 -17.20 -0.13 5.41
C SER A 23 -15.81 -0.69 5.76
N GLY A 24 -15.36 -0.46 6.99
CA GLY A 24 -14.07 -0.99 7.48
C GLY A 24 -14.01 -2.51 7.45
N VAL A 25 -15.10 -3.20 7.81
CA VAL A 25 -15.18 -4.67 7.72
C VAL A 25 -15.09 -5.16 6.27
N ILE A 26 -15.77 -4.49 5.32
CA ILE A 26 -15.71 -4.89 3.91
C ILE A 26 -14.28 -4.75 3.37
N ILE A 27 -13.63 -3.62 3.65
CA ILE A 27 -12.25 -3.37 3.22
C ILE A 27 -11.29 -4.34 3.91
N GLY A 28 -11.47 -4.57 5.22
CA GLY A 28 -10.66 -5.50 5.99
C GLY A 28 -10.72 -6.94 5.46
N ILE A 29 -11.91 -7.43 5.13
CA ILE A 29 -12.07 -8.75 4.51
C ILE A 29 -11.36 -8.78 3.14
N SER A 30 -11.51 -7.73 2.32
CA SER A 30 -10.83 -7.62 1.04
C SER A 30 -9.30 -7.66 1.21
N LEU A 31 -8.76 -6.94 2.19
CA LEU A 31 -7.34 -6.97 2.53
C LEU A 31 -6.86 -8.38 2.89
N VAL A 32 -7.58 -9.06 3.79
CA VAL A 32 -7.24 -10.43 4.22
C VAL A 32 -7.24 -11.37 3.02
N VAL A 33 -8.28 -11.33 2.17
CA VAL A 33 -8.37 -12.17 0.97
C VAL A 33 -7.24 -11.85 -0.01
N THR A 34 -6.84 -10.59 -0.16
CA THR A 34 -5.71 -10.19 -1.01
C THR A 34 -4.40 -10.76 -0.48
N VAL A 35 -4.13 -10.64 0.81
CA VAL A 35 -2.90 -11.16 1.42
C VAL A 35 -2.83 -12.68 1.27
N PHE A 36 -3.89 -13.41 1.60
CA PHE A 36 -3.92 -14.86 1.44
C PHE A 36 -3.83 -15.31 -0.02
N GLY A 37 -4.52 -14.61 -0.93
CA GLY A 37 -4.42 -14.86 -2.37
C GLY A 37 -3.00 -14.65 -2.90
N SER A 38 -2.31 -13.63 -2.42
CA SER A 38 -0.91 -13.37 -2.78
C SER A 38 0.04 -14.45 -2.26
N PHE A 39 -0.22 -15.02 -1.08
CA PHE A 39 0.54 -16.18 -0.59
C PHE A 39 0.34 -17.42 -1.46
N LEU A 40 -0.89 -17.69 -1.89
CA LEU A 40 -1.15 -18.82 -2.81
C LEU A 40 -0.43 -18.64 -4.13
N PHE A 41 -0.40 -17.42 -4.66
CA PHE A 41 0.35 -17.13 -5.89
C PHE A 41 1.86 -17.32 -5.68
N LEU A 42 2.42 -16.80 -4.58
CA LEU A 42 3.84 -16.96 -4.26
C LEU A 42 4.22 -18.44 -4.16
N LEU A 43 3.37 -19.25 -3.51
CA LEU A 43 3.55 -20.69 -3.42
C LEU A 43 3.55 -21.36 -4.80
N SER A 44 2.62 -20.99 -5.68
CA SER A 44 2.53 -21.55 -7.04
C SER A 44 3.71 -21.16 -7.92
N ALA A 45 4.30 -20.00 -7.68
CA ALA A 45 5.50 -19.51 -8.38
C ALA A 45 6.81 -20.10 -7.83
N GLY A 46 6.75 -21.01 -6.85
CA GLY A 46 7.94 -21.61 -6.23
C GLY A 46 8.72 -20.64 -5.33
N GLY A 47 8.12 -19.50 -4.97
CA GLY A 47 8.74 -18.51 -4.08
C GLY A 47 8.85 -19.01 -2.64
N THR A 48 9.86 -18.53 -1.92
CA THR A 48 10.10 -18.88 -0.52
C THR A 48 9.59 -17.76 0.39
N MET A 49 9.00 -18.15 1.53
CA MET A 49 8.54 -17.19 2.53
C MET A 49 9.72 -16.74 3.39
N GLN A 50 10.39 -15.67 2.98
CA GLN A 50 11.51 -15.07 3.66
C GLN A 50 11.04 -13.89 4.55
N ARG A 51 11.90 -13.42 5.44
CA ARG A 51 11.62 -12.21 6.24
C ARG A 51 11.39 -10.98 5.36
N VAL A 52 12.08 -10.91 4.23
CA VAL A 52 11.95 -9.83 3.25
C VAL A 52 10.57 -9.86 2.59
N SER A 53 10.06 -11.05 2.24
CA SER A 53 8.71 -11.22 1.67
C SER A 53 7.62 -10.80 2.66
N LEU A 54 7.79 -11.12 3.96
CA LEU A 54 6.87 -10.65 5.01
C LEU A 54 6.91 -9.14 5.18
N ALA A 55 8.09 -8.52 5.13
CA ALA A 55 8.25 -7.08 5.16
C ALA A 55 7.58 -6.41 3.96
N ALA A 56 7.68 -7.03 2.76
CA ALA A 56 6.98 -6.57 1.57
C ALA A 56 5.46 -6.53 1.75
N PHE A 57 4.86 -7.56 2.38
CA PHE A 57 3.42 -7.56 2.68
C PHE A 57 3.03 -6.45 3.65
N VAL A 58 3.80 -6.23 4.71
CA VAL A 58 3.54 -5.14 5.67
C VAL A 58 3.61 -3.78 4.97
N LEU A 59 4.61 -3.57 4.11
CA LEU A 59 4.76 -2.36 3.33
C LEU A 59 3.63 -2.18 2.32
N ALA A 60 3.24 -3.26 1.64
CA ALA A 60 2.16 -3.25 0.65
C ALA A 60 0.79 -2.97 1.27
N MET A 61 0.54 -3.34 2.55
CA MET A 61 -0.79 -3.25 3.15
C MET A 61 -1.44 -1.87 3.02
N GLY A 62 -0.66 -0.79 3.19
CA GLY A 62 -1.17 0.57 3.01
C GLY A 62 -1.69 0.79 1.58
N MET A 63 -0.93 0.35 0.58
CA MET A 63 -1.29 0.50 -0.83
C MET A 63 -2.39 -0.47 -1.28
N LEU A 64 -2.49 -1.66 -0.67
CA LEU A 64 -3.52 -2.65 -0.99
C LEU A 64 -4.92 -2.18 -0.62
N VAL A 65 -5.02 -1.42 0.45
CA VAL A 65 -6.28 -0.91 0.98
C VAL A 65 -6.84 0.23 0.14
N ASP A 66 -5.98 1.04 -0.47
CA ASP A 66 -6.39 2.25 -1.18
C ASP A 66 -7.36 1.97 -2.33
N ASN A 67 -7.16 0.89 -3.09
CA ASN A 67 -8.08 0.49 -4.15
C ASN A 67 -9.49 0.20 -3.61
N ALA A 68 -9.57 -0.49 -2.49
CA ALA A 68 -10.84 -0.83 -1.85
C ALA A 68 -11.53 0.40 -1.23
N ILE A 69 -10.75 1.33 -0.65
CA ILE A 69 -11.26 2.59 -0.09
C ILE A 69 -11.95 3.42 -1.17
N VAL A 70 -11.28 3.64 -2.30
CA VAL A 70 -11.82 4.46 -3.40
C VAL A 70 -13.15 3.88 -3.91
N ILE A 71 -13.23 2.57 -4.05
CA ILE A 71 -14.45 1.92 -4.54
C ILE A 71 -15.59 1.99 -3.52
N ILE A 72 -15.33 1.70 -2.25
CA ILE A 72 -16.37 1.72 -1.23
C ILE A 72 -16.88 3.14 -0.99
N ASP A 73 -15.98 4.14 -0.98
CA ASP A 73 -16.36 5.54 -0.80
C ASP A 73 -17.21 6.04 -1.98
N GLY A 74 -16.82 5.73 -3.22
CA GLY A 74 -17.61 6.04 -4.40
C GLY A 74 -19.01 5.39 -4.37
N ILE A 75 -19.12 4.12 -3.97
CA ILE A 75 -20.39 3.44 -3.78
C ILE A 75 -21.25 4.16 -2.73
N LEU A 76 -20.67 4.55 -1.60
CA LEU A 76 -21.38 5.26 -0.54
C LEU A 76 -21.88 6.63 -0.99
N VAL A 77 -21.07 7.36 -1.77
CA VAL A 77 -21.46 8.66 -2.33
C VAL A 77 -22.65 8.50 -3.28
N ASP A 78 -22.59 7.54 -4.21
CA ASP A 78 -23.67 7.28 -5.16
C ASP A 78 -24.96 6.78 -4.48
N LEU A 79 -24.84 5.93 -3.45
CA LEU A 79 -26.00 5.51 -2.65
C LEU A 79 -26.63 6.67 -1.89
N LYS A 80 -25.84 7.58 -1.31
CA LYS A 80 -26.32 8.80 -0.66
C LYS A 80 -26.95 9.79 -1.65
N ALA A 81 -26.50 9.78 -2.91
CA ALA A 81 -27.10 10.56 -3.99
C ALA A 81 -28.46 9.98 -4.48
N GLY A 82 -28.90 8.86 -3.92
CA GLY A 82 -30.19 8.23 -4.26
C GLY A 82 -30.15 7.36 -5.51
N LYS A 83 -28.98 7.02 -6.04
CA LYS A 83 -28.89 6.09 -7.18
C LYS A 83 -29.31 4.67 -6.80
N PRO A 84 -29.93 3.92 -7.72
CA PRO A 84 -30.25 2.51 -7.48
C PRO A 84 -28.99 1.72 -7.18
N ARG A 85 -29.07 0.78 -6.23
CA ARG A 85 -27.91 0.04 -5.71
C ARG A 85 -27.06 -0.61 -6.80
N MET A 86 -27.71 -1.27 -7.75
CA MET A 86 -27.00 -1.99 -8.82
C MET A 86 -26.24 -1.01 -9.73
N GLU A 87 -26.86 0.14 -10.00
CA GLU A 87 -26.25 1.20 -10.79
C GLU A 87 -25.04 1.82 -10.06
N ALA A 88 -25.19 2.16 -8.77
CA ALA A 88 -24.09 2.70 -7.96
C ALA A 88 -22.88 1.76 -7.92
N MET A 89 -23.11 0.44 -7.81
CA MET A 89 -22.02 -0.53 -7.75
C MET A 89 -21.30 -0.73 -9.09
N THR A 90 -22.06 -0.77 -10.19
CA THR A 90 -21.49 -0.98 -11.53
C THR A 90 -20.88 0.30 -12.09
N ALA A 91 -21.48 1.46 -11.83
CA ALA A 91 -20.97 2.75 -12.30
C ALA A 91 -19.59 3.07 -11.72
N ILE A 92 -19.42 2.90 -10.41
CA ILE A 92 -18.12 3.16 -9.75
C ILE A 92 -17.05 2.21 -10.26
N GLY A 93 -17.33 0.91 -10.36
CA GLY A 93 -16.37 -0.05 -10.92
C GLY A 93 -15.92 0.35 -12.33
N ARG A 94 -16.85 0.77 -13.19
CA ARG A 94 -16.56 1.21 -14.56
C ARG A 94 -15.76 2.53 -14.61
N GLN A 95 -16.08 3.48 -13.74
CA GLN A 95 -15.42 4.79 -13.73
C GLN A 95 -14.01 4.74 -13.14
N THR A 96 -13.79 3.91 -12.12
CA THR A 96 -12.53 3.89 -11.37
C THR A 96 -11.56 2.79 -11.80
N ALA A 97 -12.00 1.78 -12.57
CA ALA A 97 -11.16 0.65 -12.95
C ALA A 97 -9.84 1.07 -13.61
N MET A 98 -9.92 1.91 -14.66
CA MET A 98 -8.73 2.35 -15.40
C MET A 98 -7.83 3.29 -14.59
N PRO A 99 -8.33 4.33 -13.91
CA PRO A 99 -7.51 5.17 -13.04
C PRO A 99 -6.79 4.38 -11.94
N LEU A 100 -7.48 3.44 -11.29
CA LEU A 100 -6.88 2.58 -10.25
C LEU A 100 -5.84 1.63 -10.82
N LEU A 101 -6.07 1.06 -12.02
CA LEU A 101 -5.06 0.24 -12.70
C LEU A 101 -3.81 1.07 -12.99
N GLY A 102 -3.99 2.28 -13.53
CA GLY A 102 -2.89 3.20 -13.81
C GLY A 102 -2.07 3.51 -12.55
N ALA A 103 -2.73 3.84 -11.43
CA ALA A 103 -2.07 4.08 -10.14
C ALA A 103 -1.32 2.83 -9.64
N THR A 104 -1.94 1.66 -9.75
CA THR A 104 -1.34 0.37 -9.36
C THR A 104 -0.10 0.06 -10.20
N LEU A 105 -0.14 0.26 -11.52
CA LEU A 105 1.01 0.05 -12.40
C LEU A 105 2.14 1.04 -12.11
N ILE A 106 1.83 2.31 -11.85
CA ILE A 106 2.83 3.31 -11.46
C ILE A 106 3.52 2.88 -10.15
N ALA A 107 2.74 2.42 -9.16
CA ALA A 107 3.30 1.93 -7.92
C ALA A 107 4.23 0.73 -8.15
N ILE A 108 3.85 -0.24 -8.99
CA ILE A 108 4.69 -1.38 -9.33
C ILE A 108 5.98 -0.94 -10.03
N ILE A 109 5.88 -0.05 -11.02
CA ILE A 109 7.04 0.45 -11.78
C ILE A 109 8.00 1.23 -10.86
N ALA A 110 7.49 1.94 -9.86
CA ALA A 110 8.33 2.65 -8.89
C ALA A 110 9.25 1.71 -8.09
N PHE A 111 8.87 0.45 -7.89
CA PHE A 111 9.69 -0.58 -7.23
C PHE A 111 10.54 -1.43 -8.20
N LEU A 112 10.36 -1.26 -9.51
CA LEU A 112 11.09 -2.00 -10.53
C LEU A 112 12.64 -1.85 -10.44
N PRO A 113 13.20 -0.67 -10.09
CA PRO A 113 14.65 -0.53 -9.93
C PRO A 113 15.25 -1.49 -8.89
N ILE A 114 14.50 -1.82 -7.84
CA ILE A 114 14.93 -2.80 -6.82
C ILE A 114 15.09 -4.20 -7.45
N TYR A 115 14.16 -4.60 -8.30
CA TYR A 115 14.23 -5.87 -9.01
C TYR A 115 15.38 -5.94 -10.02
N MET A 116 15.72 -4.81 -10.66
CA MET A 116 16.75 -4.72 -11.68
C MET A 116 18.16 -4.52 -11.10
N SER A 117 18.31 -4.31 -9.80
CA SER A 117 19.62 -4.11 -9.17
C SER A 117 20.48 -5.39 -9.29
N PRO A 118 21.69 -5.31 -9.87
CA PRO A 118 22.59 -6.45 -10.02
C PRO A 118 23.33 -6.80 -8.73
N ASP A 119 23.26 -5.97 -7.71
CA ASP A 119 23.99 -6.12 -6.46
C ASP A 119 23.44 -7.26 -5.60
N THR A 120 24.26 -7.73 -4.64
CA THR A 120 23.84 -8.74 -3.65
C THR A 120 22.56 -8.31 -2.92
N ALA A 121 22.42 -7.02 -2.64
CA ALA A 121 21.20 -6.44 -2.07
C ALA A 121 19.99 -6.64 -2.97
N GLY A 122 20.14 -6.46 -4.29
CA GLY A 122 19.08 -6.67 -5.27
C GLY A 122 18.61 -8.12 -5.33
N VAL A 123 19.51 -9.09 -5.18
CA VAL A 123 19.16 -10.51 -5.14
C VAL A 123 18.24 -10.81 -3.95
N TYR A 124 18.56 -10.28 -2.77
CA TYR A 124 17.72 -10.46 -1.57
C TYR A 124 16.38 -9.73 -1.63
N THR A 125 16.32 -8.59 -2.33
CA THR A 125 15.10 -7.78 -2.40
C THR A 125 14.24 -8.07 -3.63
N ARG A 126 14.68 -8.95 -4.53
CA ARG A 126 13.93 -9.36 -5.72
C ARG A 126 12.55 -9.92 -5.36
N ASP A 127 12.48 -10.77 -4.34
CA ASP A 127 11.23 -11.36 -3.86
C ASP A 127 10.26 -10.29 -3.32
N LEU A 128 10.79 -9.20 -2.76
CA LEU A 128 9.99 -8.06 -2.32
C LEU A 128 9.20 -7.45 -3.48
N PHE A 129 9.86 -7.21 -4.62
CA PHE A 129 9.19 -6.67 -5.81
C PHE A 129 8.10 -7.60 -6.32
N ILE A 130 8.39 -8.90 -6.44
CA ILE A 130 7.43 -9.90 -6.96
C ILE A 130 6.19 -9.96 -6.05
N VAL A 131 6.38 -10.07 -4.75
CA VAL A 131 5.29 -10.09 -3.76
C VAL A 131 4.44 -8.83 -3.86
N LEU A 132 5.09 -7.66 -3.92
CA LEU A 132 4.42 -6.38 -3.98
C LEU A 132 3.62 -6.24 -5.28
N ALA A 133 4.21 -6.55 -6.43
CA ALA A 133 3.56 -6.45 -7.73
C ALA A 133 2.32 -7.36 -7.83
N VAL A 134 2.45 -8.62 -7.42
CA VAL A 134 1.35 -9.58 -7.41
C VAL A 134 0.24 -9.14 -6.46
N SER A 135 0.61 -8.73 -5.25
CA SER A 135 -0.37 -8.29 -4.24
C SER A 135 -1.16 -7.07 -4.70
N LEU A 136 -0.49 -6.09 -5.31
CA LEU A 136 -1.13 -4.88 -5.83
C LEU A 136 -2.09 -5.19 -6.98
N LEU A 137 -1.68 -6.02 -7.95
CA LEU A 137 -2.57 -6.43 -9.05
C LEU A 137 -3.77 -7.23 -8.54
N LEU A 138 -3.55 -8.15 -7.62
CA LEU A 138 -4.63 -8.93 -7.00
C LEU A 138 -5.58 -8.02 -6.21
N SER A 139 -5.05 -7.04 -5.47
CA SER A 139 -5.85 -6.03 -4.78
C SER A 139 -6.74 -5.25 -5.73
N TRP A 140 -6.22 -4.82 -6.89
CA TRP A 140 -7.01 -4.13 -7.90
C TRP A 140 -8.17 -4.99 -8.41
N VAL A 141 -7.92 -6.25 -8.77
CA VAL A 141 -8.96 -7.19 -9.22
C VAL A 141 -10.02 -7.41 -8.13
N LEU A 142 -9.57 -7.68 -6.90
CA LEU A 142 -10.47 -7.93 -5.78
C LEU A 142 -11.26 -6.68 -5.37
N ALA A 143 -10.66 -5.51 -5.46
CA ALA A 143 -11.36 -4.26 -5.20
C ALA A 143 -12.53 -4.05 -6.19
N LEU A 144 -12.34 -4.37 -7.46
CA LEU A 144 -13.38 -4.24 -8.48
C LEU A 144 -14.49 -5.29 -8.37
N ILE A 145 -14.18 -6.49 -7.89
CA ILE A 145 -15.15 -7.62 -7.86
C ILE A 145 -15.68 -7.83 -6.45
N HIS A 146 -14.80 -8.00 -5.48
CA HIS A 146 -15.17 -8.42 -4.13
C HIS A 146 -15.82 -7.27 -3.33
N VAL A 147 -15.28 -6.03 -3.45
CA VAL A 147 -15.81 -4.89 -2.69
C VAL A 147 -17.26 -4.55 -3.06
N PRO A 148 -17.65 -4.39 -4.35
CA PRO A 148 -19.04 -4.16 -4.71
C PRO A 148 -19.96 -5.32 -4.31
N LEU A 149 -19.48 -6.58 -4.45
CA LEU A 149 -20.24 -7.76 -4.07
C LEU A 149 -20.56 -7.77 -2.56
N MET A 150 -19.57 -7.49 -1.72
CA MET A 150 -19.73 -7.40 -0.27
C MET A 150 -20.57 -6.18 0.13
N ALA A 151 -20.36 -5.05 -0.53
CA ALA A 151 -21.17 -3.84 -0.34
C ALA A 151 -22.65 -4.11 -0.61
N ASN A 152 -22.96 -4.85 -1.68
CA ASN A 152 -24.33 -5.24 -2.00
C ASN A 152 -24.97 -6.09 -0.89
N ARG A 153 -24.23 -6.97 -0.26
CA ARG A 153 -24.76 -7.85 0.79
C ARG A 153 -24.89 -7.15 2.14
N ARG A 154 -23.95 -6.28 2.50
CA ARG A 154 -23.81 -5.72 3.86
C ARG A 154 -24.34 -4.29 4.03
N LEU A 155 -24.28 -3.49 2.98
CA LEU A 155 -24.86 -2.16 3.00
C LEU A 155 -26.35 -2.30 2.70
N LYS A 156 -27.18 -2.47 3.73
CA LYS A 156 -28.63 -2.29 3.58
C LYS A 156 -28.87 -0.85 3.13
N SER A 157 -29.75 -0.67 2.15
CA SER A 157 -30.23 0.65 1.76
C SER A 157 -30.95 1.25 2.99
N GLU A 158 -30.23 1.98 3.78
CA GLU A 158 -30.84 3.04 4.54
C GLU A 158 -31.13 4.11 3.50
N MET A 159 -32.28 4.00 2.85
CA MET A 159 -32.94 5.13 2.23
C MET A 159 -33.26 6.11 3.35
N THR A 160 -32.27 6.79 3.84
CA THR A 160 -32.50 7.96 4.67
C THR A 160 -32.81 9.06 3.69
N THR A 161 -34.14 9.25 3.53
CA THR A 161 -34.76 10.45 3.01
C THR A 161 -33.80 11.65 3.12
N GLY A 162 -33.34 12.14 1.97
CA GLY A 162 -33.06 13.54 1.64
C GLY A 162 -32.56 14.54 2.69
N GLU A 163 -31.96 14.14 3.80
CA GLU A 163 -31.28 15.06 4.68
C GLU A 163 -29.90 15.38 4.11
N THR A 164 -29.98 16.26 3.20
CA THR A 164 -29.02 17.26 2.75
C THR A 164 -27.58 17.07 3.24
N ASN A 165 -26.73 16.67 2.31
CA ASN A 165 -25.27 16.69 2.38
C ASN A 165 -24.68 18.03 2.90
N ALA A 166 -25.46 19.08 3.05
CA ALA A 166 -25.07 20.39 3.55
C ALA A 166 -24.73 20.42 5.06
N ARG A 167 -25.17 19.45 5.86
CA ARG A 167 -24.87 19.42 7.31
C ARG A 167 -23.55 18.68 7.64
N VAL A 168 -23.16 17.69 6.84
CA VAL A 168 -21.93 16.92 7.09
C VAL A 168 -20.67 17.76 6.91
N TYR A 169 -20.72 18.79 6.04
CA TYR A 169 -19.59 19.66 5.71
C TYR A 169 -19.54 20.99 6.51
N LYS A 170 -20.33 21.12 7.59
CA LYS A 170 -20.37 22.34 8.43
C LYS A 170 -19.39 22.34 9.62
N GLY A 171 -18.54 21.32 9.77
CA GLY A 171 -17.55 21.26 10.85
C GLY A 171 -16.45 22.33 10.74
N ARG A 172 -15.91 22.78 11.89
CA ARG A 172 -14.76 23.72 11.95
C ARG A 172 -13.58 23.26 11.11
N VAL A 173 -13.33 21.94 11.06
CA VAL A 173 -12.26 21.31 10.26
C VAL A 173 -12.49 21.54 8.76
N TYR A 174 -13.74 21.40 8.29
CA TYR A 174 -14.08 21.67 6.89
C TYR A 174 -13.99 23.15 6.52
N ALA A 175 -14.32 24.05 7.46
CA ALA A 175 -14.16 25.48 7.24
C ALA A 175 -12.68 25.85 7.08
N TYR A 176 -11.80 25.28 7.91
CA TYR A 176 -10.35 25.47 7.81
C TYR A 176 -9.78 24.87 6.52
N LEU A 177 -10.17 23.64 6.16
CA LEU A 177 -9.77 23.01 4.92
C LEU A 177 -10.18 23.82 3.70
N ARG A 178 -11.44 24.31 3.68
CA ARG A 178 -11.94 25.18 2.59
C ARG A 178 -11.16 26.47 2.50
N ALA A 179 -10.83 27.11 3.63
CA ALA A 179 -10.02 28.31 3.67
C ALA A 179 -8.61 28.06 3.13
N ALA A 180 -7.97 26.95 3.52
CA ALA A 180 -6.66 26.54 3.02
C ALA A 180 -6.66 26.25 1.52
N LEU A 181 -7.69 25.55 1.02
CA LEU A 181 -7.85 25.29 -0.41
C LEU A 181 -8.09 26.58 -1.19
N TYR A 182 -8.94 27.48 -0.68
CA TYR A 182 -9.21 28.77 -1.32
C TYR A 182 -7.96 29.64 -1.37
N PHE A 183 -7.19 29.69 -0.27
CA PHE A 183 -5.90 30.38 -0.22
C PHE A 183 -4.91 29.81 -1.25
N GLY A 184 -4.76 28.48 -1.33
CA GLY A 184 -3.89 27.82 -2.30
C GLY A 184 -4.30 28.11 -3.76
N LEU A 185 -5.61 28.07 -4.05
CA LEU A 185 -6.13 28.36 -5.40
C LEU A 185 -6.03 29.83 -5.75
N SER A 186 -6.26 30.73 -4.78
CA SER A 186 -6.16 32.18 -4.97
C SER A 186 -4.73 32.63 -5.26
N HIS A 187 -3.75 32.00 -4.58
CA HIS A 187 -2.33 32.30 -4.72
C HIS A 187 -1.57 31.15 -5.42
N ARG A 188 -2.12 30.66 -6.52
CA ARG A 188 -1.60 29.49 -7.24
C ARG A 188 -0.10 29.55 -7.54
N TRP A 189 0.42 30.68 -7.97
CA TRP A 189 1.83 30.84 -8.27
C TRP A 189 2.72 30.79 -7.02
N SER A 190 2.30 31.47 -5.92
CA SER A 190 3.03 31.39 -4.66
C SER A 190 3.07 29.96 -4.12
N PHE A 191 1.97 29.20 -4.26
CA PHE A 191 1.91 27.80 -3.87
C PHE A 191 2.86 26.95 -4.71
N VAL A 192 2.88 27.14 -6.03
CA VAL A 192 3.81 26.42 -6.93
C VAL A 192 5.27 26.76 -6.57
N PHE A 193 5.61 28.04 -6.36
CA PHE A 193 6.97 28.42 -5.96
C PHE A 193 7.38 27.84 -4.61
N ALA A 194 6.46 27.81 -3.64
CA ALA A 194 6.70 27.18 -2.35
C ALA A 194 6.97 25.68 -2.49
N MET A 195 6.20 24.97 -3.32
CA MET A 195 6.41 23.53 -3.58
C MET A 195 7.73 23.26 -4.32
N VAL A 196 8.06 24.08 -5.33
CA VAL A 196 9.36 23.96 -6.03
C VAL A 196 10.51 24.29 -5.10
N GLY A 197 10.36 25.30 -4.23
CA GLY A 197 11.36 25.64 -3.21
C GLY A 197 11.57 24.51 -2.21
N LEU A 198 10.48 23.88 -1.74
CA LEU A 198 10.54 22.71 -0.85
C LEU A 198 11.23 21.53 -1.53
N LEU A 199 10.93 21.28 -2.81
CA LEU A 199 11.59 20.25 -3.60
C LEU A 199 13.09 20.53 -3.73
N GLY A 200 13.47 21.77 -4.04
CA GLY A 200 14.88 22.18 -4.11
C GLY A 200 15.61 22.00 -2.79
N LEU A 201 14.97 22.37 -1.67
CA LEU A 201 15.49 22.18 -0.33
C LEU A 201 15.66 20.67 0.00
N SER A 202 14.69 19.86 -0.40
CA SER A 202 14.74 18.40 -0.21
C SER A 202 15.88 17.76 -1.01
N LEU A 203 16.07 18.16 -2.27
CA LEU A 203 17.16 17.69 -3.12
C LEU A 203 18.53 18.13 -2.58
N TRP A 204 18.62 19.36 -2.07
CA TRP A 204 19.84 19.83 -1.42
C TRP A 204 20.14 19.04 -0.15
N GLY A 205 19.13 18.78 0.70
CA GLY A 205 19.27 17.96 1.90
C GLY A 205 19.64 16.49 1.60
N TYR A 206 19.18 15.95 0.48
CA TYR A 206 19.53 14.60 0.04
C TYR A 206 21.05 14.42 -0.15
N GLY A 207 21.77 15.47 -0.60
CA GLY A 207 23.23 15.45 -0.77
C GLY A 207 24.01 15.21 0.54
N TYR A 208 23.41 15.46 1.70
CA TYR A 208 24.03 15.22 3.01
C TYR A 208 23.72 13.84 3.60
N MET A 209 22.83 13.06 2.97
CA MET A 209 22.50 11.72 3.45
C MET A 209 23.61 10.72 3.09
N LYS A 210 24.05 9.97 4.09
CA LYS A 210 24.96 8.83 3.86
C LYS A 210 24.23 7.76 3.04
N GLN A 211 24.78 7.42 1.89
CA GLN A 211 24.24 6.38 1.03
C GLN A 211 24.79 5.03 1.49
N GLY A 212 23.96 4.22 2.14
CA GLY A 212 24.26 2.85 2.51
C GLY A 212 22.98 2.03 2.41
N PHE A 213 23.05 0.87 1.76
CA PHE A 213 21.90 -0.03 1.64
C PHE A 213 21.63 -0.76 2.97
N PHE A 214 22.69 -1.14 3.67
CA PHE A 214 22.61 -1.74 5.00
C PHE A 214 23.14 -0.74 6.04
N PRO A 215 22.46 -0.62 7.20
CA PRO A 215 23.03 0.13 8.30
C PRO A 215 24.34 -0.55 8.76
N ASP A 216 25.33 0.28 9.13
CA ASP A 216 26.56 -0.23 9.71
C ASP A 216 26.23 -1.07 10.94
N MET A 217 26.39 -2.38 10.82
CA MET A 217 26.11 -3.29 11.93
C MET A 217 27.29 -3.26 12.90
N VAL A 218 27.11 -2.64 14.04
CA VAL A 218 28.06 -2.67 15.15
C VAL A 218 27.87 -3.98 15.92
N TYR A 219 28.15 -5.10 15.26
CA TYR A 219 28.32 -6.37 15.98
C TYR A 219 29.80 -6.58 16.23
N ASN A 220 30.18 -6.80 17.49
CA ASN A 220 31.49 -7.29 17.89
C ASN A 220 31.67 -8.75 17.47
N GLN A 221 31.56 -9.03 16.16
CA GLN A 221 31.79 -10.35 15.59
C GLN A 221 33.06 -10.31 14.76
N LEU A 222 34.02 -11.13 15.10
CA LEU A 222 35.21 -11.41 14.32
C LEU A 222 34.83 -12.44 13.25
N TYR A 223 34.85 -12.05 11.99
CA TYR A 223 34.78 -12.98 10.86
C TYR A 223 36.16 -13.41 10.46
N MET A 224 36.44 -14.72 10.52
CA MET A 224 37.59 -15.32 9.88
C MET A 224 37.15 -15.83 8.51
N GLU A 225 37.53 -15.12 7.46
CA GLU A 225 37.38 -15.60 6.10
C GLU A 225 38.61 -16.46 5.76
N TYR A 226 38.46 -17.78 5.74
CA TYR A 226 39.52 -18.65 5.23
C TYR A 226 39.13 -19.18 3.85
N LYS A 227 40.05 -18.99 2.90
CA LYS A 227 39.91 -19.50 1.55
C LYS A 227 40.47 -20.91 1.54
N SER A 228 39.58 -21.91 1.57
CA SER A 228 40.00 -23.30 1.40
C SER A 228 40.53 -23.48 -0.02
N VAL A 229 41.82 -23.76 -0.14
CA VAL A 229 42.44 -24.17 -1.43
C VAL A 229 42.42 -25.68 -1.53
N SER A 230 41.94 -26.22 -2.64
CA SER A 230 41.68 -27.63 -2.91
C SER A 230 42.84 -28.62 -2.75
N TYR A 231 44.04 -28.17 -2.34
CA TYR A 231 45.26 -29.02 -2.28
C TYR A 231 45.98 -28.97 -0.93
N THR A 232 45.43 -28.33 0.11
CA THR A 232 46.05 -28.39 1.42
C THR A 232 45.52 -29.61 2.17
N HIS A 233 46.31 -30.67 2.21
CA HIS A 233 46.17 -31.68 3.25
C HIS A 233 46.48 -30.99 4.60
N LEU A 234 45.46 -30.87 5.42
CA LEU A 234 45.64 -30.52 6.83
C LEU A 234 46.37 -31.71 7.50
N THR A 235 47.66 -31.70 7.47
CA THR A 235 48.46 -32.50 8.40
C THR A 235 48.45 -31.79 9.72
N LEU A 236 47.66 -32.27 10.68
CA LEU A 236 47.79 -31.89 12.08
C LEU A 236 49.25 -32.20 12.52
N PRO A 237 49.98 -31.24 13.12
CA PRO A 237 51.26 -31.57 13.73
C PRO A 237 50.93 -32.49 14.90
N THR A 238 51.38 -33.76 14.77
CA THR A 238 51.44 -34.68 15.94
C THR A 238 52.60 -34.20 16.79
N ILE A 239 52.26 -33.77 18.01
CA ILE A 239 53.18 -33.58 19.12
C ILE A 239 53.35 -34.94 19.80
#